data_4699aebe051963ce6685830c7db99413
#
_entry.id   4699aebe051963ce6685830c7db99413
#
_cell.length_a   1.000
_cell.length_b   1.000
_cell.length_c   1.000
_cell.angle_alpha   90.00
_cell.angle_beta   90.00
_cell.angle_gamma   90.00
#
_symmetry.space_group_name_H-M   'P 1'
#
loop_
_entity.id
_entity.type
_entity.pdbx_description
1 polymer ?
#
loop_
_entity_poly.entity_id
_entity_poly.type
_entity_poly.pdbx_seq_one_letter_code
_entity_poly.pdbx_strand_id
1 'polypeptide(L)'
;MLREPGSGQVISEASDQALVKKRIPLTAGNTSSLMIDTLCDRAREEDITVAWLYCDYNTQQDQTAINMIGAILKRVVGSEIPQDIRKAFQEGRRPLVADLKRMLRAAIASSPQVFICIDALDECLPKDLPELLESLRDVVRESPNTRIFLTGRPHVEEDIRKYFPKAVGITISLNQDDIRNYVVMKLDRDDEPEAMNDHLRAEIVKIILEKVSNMYVDVSPLSRCILTTGSLDSSSFR
;
A
#
# COMPACT_ATOMS: atom_id res chain seq x y z
N MET A 1 -34.13 34.71 7.22
CA MET A 1 -33.59 33.51 7.89
C MET A 1 -32.69 32.79 6.87
N LEU A 2 -31.41 33.13 6.86
CA LEU A 2 -30.40 32.55 5.99
C LEU A 2 -29.81 31.33 6.71
N ARG A 3 -29.89 30.16 6.09
CA ARG A 3 -29.21 28.95 6.57
C ARG A 3 -27.73 29.07 6.25
N GLU A 4 -26.89 28.98 7.25
CA GLU A 4 -25.44 28.82 7.09
C GLU A 4 -25.10 27.48 6.43
N PRO A 5 -24.08 27.40 5.54
CA PRO A 5 -23.62 26.17 4.99
C PRO A 5 -22.82 25.39 6.04
N GLY A 6 -23.18 24.13 6.22
CA GLY A 6 -22.58 23.21 7.15
C GLY A 6 -21.07 23.14 6.97
N SER A 7 -20.37 23.19 8.10
CA SER A 7 -18.95 22.99 8.26
C SER A 7 -18.55 21.59 7.76
N GLY A 8 -18.08 21.52 6.53
CA GLY A 8 -17.36 20.33 6.05
C GLY A 8 -16.15 20.12 6.94
N GLN A 9 -16.16 19.03 7.68
CA GLN A 9 -15.02 18.60 8.49
C GLN A 9 -13.85 18.35 7.55
N VAL A 10 -12.92 19.30 7.52
CA VAL A 10 -11.60 19.10 6.94
C VAL A 10 -10.92 18.03 7.79
N ILE A 11 -10.92 16.78 7.32
CA ILE A 11 -10.08 15.73 7.90
C ILE A 11 -8.65 16.21 7.65
N SER A 12 -8.00 16.67 8.71
CA SER A 12 -6.71 17.36 8.64
C SER A 12 -5.63 16.37 8.19
N GLU A 13 -4.70 16.87 7.37
CA GLU A 13 -3.46 16.15 6.99
C GLU A 13 -2.70 15.57 8.20
N ALA A 14 -2.94 16.11 9.40
CA ALA A 14 -2.45 15.61 10.67
C ALA A 14 -2.97 14.20 11.02
N SER A 15 -4.19 13.81 10.59
CA SER A 15 -4.75 12.48 10.87
C SER A 15 -4.10 11.40 10.01
N ASP A 16 -3.79 11.70 8.76
CA ASP A 16 -3.13 10.75 7.86
C ASP A 16 -1.65 10.54 8.26
N GLN A 17 -0.98 11.59 8.74
CA GLN A 17 0.36 11.49 9.32
C GLN A 17 0.38 10.79 10.68
N ALA A 18 -0.70 10.86 11.47
CA ALA A 18 -0.81 10.19 12.75
C ALA A 18 -0.97 8.66 12.60
N LEU A 19 -1.62 8.19 11.53
CA LEU A 19 -1.71 6.77 11.19
C LEU A 19 -0.33 6.14 10.95
N VAL A 20 0.57 6.88 10.31
CA VAL A 20 1.93 6.42 10.00
C VAL A 20 2.87 6.57 11.19
N LYS A 21 2.61 7.52 12.11
CA LYS A 21 3.44 7.76 13.31
C LYS A 21 3.15 6.84 14.48
N LYS A 22 2.08 6.06 14.46
CA LYS A 22 1.86 5.05 15.48
C LYS A 22 3.01 4.05 15.39
N ARG A 23 3.87 4.00 16.40
CA ARG A 23 4.98 3.04 16.49
C ARG A 23 4.41 1.63 16.43
N ILE A 24 4.44 1.09 15.23
CA ILE A 24 4.08 -0.30 14.96
C ILE A 24 5.37 -1.08 15.15
N PRO A 25 5.42 -2.15 15.95
CA PRO A 25 6.58 -3.01 16.01
C PRO A 25 6.78 -3.63 14.63
N LEU A 26 7.77 -3.13 13.92
CA LEU A 26 8.03 -3.44 12.53
C LEU A 26 8.86 -4.70 12.41
N THR A 27 8.23 -5.79 12.07
CA THR A 27 8.93 -6.88 11.40
C THR A 27 8.88 -6.60 9.91
N ALA A 28 10.01 -6.61 9.22
CA ALA A 28 10.18 -6.11 7.85
C ALA A 28 9.24 -6.70 6.79
N GLY A 29 8.56 -7.81 7.06
CA GLY A 29 7.60 -8.43 6.15
C GLY A 29 6.14 -8.08 6.40
N ASN A 30 5.81 -7.33 7.47
CA ASN A 30 4.42 -7.17 7.91
C ASN A 30 3.93 -5.72 7.97
N THR A 31 4.74 -4.73 7.58
CA THR A 31 4.34 -3.31 7.73
C THR A 31 3.20 -2.94 6.81
N SER A 32 3.26 -3.38 5.56
CA SER A 32 2.22 -3.16 4.56
C SER A 32 0.95 -3.93 4.92
N SER A 33 1.08 -5.20 5.33
CA SER A 33 -0.04 -6.01 5.81
C SER A 33 -0.72 -5.35 7.01
N LEU A 34 0.05 -4.86 7.98
CA LEU A 34 -0.50 -4.18 9.16
C LEU A 34 -1.17 -2.85 8.82
N MET A 35 -0.64 -2.09 7.85
CA MET A 35 -1.29 -0.88 7.34
C MET A 35 -2.62 -1.23 6.66
N ILE A 36 -2.62 -2.25 5.81
CA ILE A 36 -3.81 -2.73 5.11
C ILE A 36 -4.83 -3.23 6.13
N ASP A 37 -4.42 -4.04 7.10
CA ASP A 37 -5.30 -4.54 8.17
C ASP A 37 -5.91 -3.38 8.98
N THR A 38 -5.10 -2.39 9.35
CA THR A 38 -5.57 -1.19 10.06
C THR A 38 -6.60 -0.41 9.23
N LEU A 39 -6.38 -0.26 7.93
CA LEU A 39 -7.33 0.39 7.04
C LEU A 39 -8.60 -0.45 6.85
N CYS A 40 -8.49 -1.76 6.75
CA CYS A 40 -9.63 -2.68 6.68
C CYS A 40 -10.46 -2.68 7.97
N ASP A 41 -9.83 -2.56 9.14
CA ASP A 41 -10.54 -2.41 10.42
C ASP A 41 -11.30 -1.08 10.46
N ARG A 42 -10.67 0.02 10.04
CA ARG A 42 -11.36 1.31 9.91
C ARG A 42 -12.52 1.26 8.92
N ALA A 43 -12.38 0.53 7.82
CA ALA A 43 -13.43 0.38 6.82
C ALA A 43 -14.70 -0.34 7.34
N ARG A 44 -14.60 -1.03 8.50
CA ARG A 44 -15.76 -1.61 9.18
C ARG A 44 -16.56 -0.60 10.00
N GLU A 45 -15.92 0.49 10.40
CA GLU A 45 -16.48 1.52 11.28
C GLU A 45 -16.79 2.82 10.51
N GLU A 46 -16.02 3.09 9.46
CA GLU A 46 -16.10 4.28 8.63
C GLU A 46 -16.52 3.91 7.20
N ASP A 47 -17.20 4.81 6.50
CA ASP A 47 -17.57 4.62 5.10
C ASP A 47 -16.38 4.87 4.16
N ILE A 48 -15.41 3.97 4.24
CA ILE A 48 -14.20 3.99 3.42
C ILE A 48 -14.06 2.66 2.65
N THR A 49 -13.51 2.75 1.46
CA THR A 49 -13.20 1.57 0.62
C THR A 49 -11.69 1.34 0.60
N VAL A 50 -11.26 0.10 0.84
CA VAL A 50 -9.85 -0.28 0.81
C VAL A 50 -9.63 -1.32 -0.28
N ALA A 51 -8.77 -0.99 -1.24
CA ALA A 51 -8.31 -1.92 -2.26
C ALA A 51 -6.80 -2.13 -2.11
N TRP A 52 -6.37 -3.38 -2.13
CA TRP A 52 -4.95 -3.70 -1.96
C TRP A 52 -4.45 -4.71 -2.98
N LEU A 53 -3.16 -4.66 -3.27
CA LEU A 53 -2.42 -5.62 -4.08
C LEU A 53 -1.11 -5.96 -3.37
N TYR A 54 -0.73 -7.21 -3.44
CA TYR A 54 0.61 -7.68 -3.11
C TYR A 54 1.27 -8.11 -4.41
N CYS A 55 2.37 -7.45 -4.78
CA CYS A 55 3.19 -7.89 -5.88
C CYS A 55 4.01 -9.10 -5.43
N ASP A 56 4.22 -10.08 -6.33
CA ASP A 56 4.94 -11.31 -6.04
C ASP A 56 5.83 -11.67 -7.22
N TYR A 57 7.11 -11.78 -6.96
CA TYR A 57 8.12 -12.11 -7.95
C TYR A 57 7.80 -13.41 -8.71
N ASN A 58 7.23 -14.42 -8.04
CA ASN A 58 6.93 -15.71 -8.67
C ASN A 58 5.82 -15.63 -9.71
N THR A 59 4.96 -14.62 -9.63
CA THR A 59 3.80 -14.42 -10.52
C THR A 59 3.91 -13.15 -11.37
N GLN A 60 5.10 -12.57 -11.52
CA GLN A 60 5.35 -11.32 -12.26
C GLN A 60 4.72 -11.30 -13.66
N GLN A 61 4.77 -12.44 -14.37
CA GLN A 61 4.27 -12.52 -15.76
C GLN A 61 2.77 -12.26 -15.85
N ASP A 62 2.03 -12.56 -14.79
CA ASP A 62 0.59 -12.34 -14.69
C ASP A 62 0.25 -10.96 -14.11
N GLN A 63 1.23 -10.26 -13.54
CA GLN A 63 1.07 -8.94 -12.92
C GLN A 63 1.26 -7.81 -13.94
N THR A 64 0.58 -7.92 -15.07
CA THR A 64 0.52 -6.83 -16.05
C THR A 64 -0.28 -5.66 -15.52
N ALA A 65 -0.02 -4.44 -16.00
CA ALA A 65 -0.76 -3.25 -15.59
C ALA A 65 -2.28 -3.44 -15.70
N ILE A 66 -2.74 -4.09 -16.78
CA ILE A 66 -4.16 -4.38 -16.98
C ILE A 66 -4.73 -5.30 -15.89
N ASN A 67 -4.01 -6.37 -15.53
CA ASN A 67 -4.45 -7.32 -14.51
C ASN A 67 -4.46 -6.67 -13.13
N MET A 68 -3.46 -5.85 -12.82
CA MET A 68 -3.35 -5.15 -11.55
C MET A 68 -4.46 -4.10 -11.38
N ILE A 69 -4.74 -3.29 -12.41
CA ILE A 69 -5.86 -2.33 -12.38
C ILE A 69 -7.20 -3.06 -12.30
N GLY A 70 -7.34 -4.19 -12.99
CA GLY A 70 -8.53 -5.04 -12.89
C GLY A 70 -8.73 -5.62 -11.49
N ALA A 71 -7.65 -6.02 -10.82
CA ALA A 71 -7.71 -6.52 -9.44
C ALA A 71 -8.06 -5.41 -8.44
N ILE A 72 -7.53 -4.18 -8.61
CA ILE A 72 -7.93 -3.01 -7.82
C ILE A 72 -9.42 -2.72 -8.03
N LEU A 73 -9.87 -2.66 -9.30
CA LEU A 73 -11.27 -2.43 -9.63
C LEU A 73 -12.19 -3.45 -8.95
N LYS A 74 -11.84 -4.74 -9.02
CA LYS A 74 -12.60 -5.81 -8.36
C LYS A 74 -12.76 -5.57 -6.86
N ARG A 75 -11.72 -5.08 -6.19
CA ARG A 75 -11.75 -4.79 -4.75
C ARG A 75 -12.57 -3.54 -4.42
N VAL A 76 -12.46 -2.50 -5.25
CA VAL A 76 -13.25 -1.27 -5.06
C VAL A 76 -14.75 -1.53 -5.25
N VAL A 77 -15.10 -2.35 -6.25
CA VAL A 77 -16.50 -2.71 -6.56
C VAL A 77 -17.08 -3.71 -5.55
N GLY A 78 -16.24 -4.53 -4.91
CA GLY A 78 -16.68 -5.58 -3.98
C GLY A 78 -17.48 -6.69 -4.68
N SER A 79 -18.64 -7.05 -4.10
CA SER A 79 -19.49 -8.12 -4.60
C SER A 79 -20.41 -7.70 -5.77
N GLU A 80 -20.67 -6.42 -5.93
CA GLU A 80 -21.55 -5.89 -6.96
C GLU A 80 -20.78 -5.55 -8.23
N ILE A 81 -20.70 -6.51 -9.16
CA ILE A 81 -20.04 -6.28 -10.45
C ILE A 81 -20.93 -5.38 -11.32
N PRO A 82 -20.44 -4.17 -11.73
CA PRO A 82 -21.16 -3.29 -12.62
C PRO A 82 -21.61 -3.98 -13.92
N GLN A 83 -22.78 -3.59 -14.41
CA GLN A 83 -23.36 -4.23 -15.61
C GLN A 83 -22.43 -4.16 -16.82
N ASP A 84 -21.71 -3.07 -16.99
CA ASP A 84 -20.76 -2.87 -18.10
C ASP A 84 -19.63 -3.90 -18.08
N ILE A 85 -19.10 -4.22 -16.87
CA ILE A 85 -18.06 -5.25 -16.69
C ILE A 85 -18.66 -6.63 -17.01
N ARG A 86 -19.84 -6.91 -16.48
CA ARG A 86 -20.55 -8.18 -16.71
C ARG A 86 -20.83 -8.38 -18.20
N LYS A 87 -21.30 -7.34 -18.88
CA LYS A 87 -21.58 -7.37 -20.32
C LYS A 87 -20.31 -7.61 -21.15
N ALA A 88 -19.22 -6.88 -20.87
CA ALA A 88 -17.94 -7.08 -21.55
C ALA A 88 -17.42 -8.51 -21.39
N PHE A 89 -17.57 -9.09 -20.20
CA PHE A 89 -17.21 -10.48 -19.94
C PHE A 89 -18.09 -11.48 -20.71
N GLN A 90 -19.42 -11.26 -20.73
CA GLN A 90 -20.36 -12.11 -21.47
C GLN A 90 -20.12 -12.08 -22.99
N GLU A 91 -19.66 -10.94 -23.51
CA GLU A 91 -19.32 -10.77 -24.93
C GLU A 91 -17.91 -11.29 -25.26
N GLY A 92 -17.20 -11.88 -24.30
CA GLY A 92 -15.83 -12.40 -24.49
C GLY A 92 -14.79 -11.32 -24.82
N ARG A 93 -15.11 -10.05 -24.60
CA ARG A 93 -14.19 -8.93 -24.84
C ARG A 93 -13.22 -8.80 -23.69
N ARG A 94 -11.94 -8.76 -24.02
CA ARG A 94 -10.91 -8.37 -23.03
C ARG A 94 -10.97 -6.84 -22.84
N PRO A 95 -11.18 -6.35 -21.60
CA PRO A 95 -11.19 -4.92 -21.36
C PRO A 95 -9.82 -4.32 -21.67
N LEU A 96 -9.82 -3.12 -22.23
CA LEU A 96 -8.60 -2.32 -22.38
C LEU A 96 -8.28 -1.59 -21.07
N VAL A 97 -7.02 -1.18 -20.85
CA VAL A 97 -6.62 -0.39 -19.69
C VAL A 97 -7.47 0.87 -19.55
N ALA A 98 -7.79 1.54 -20.67
CA ALA A 98 -8.65 2.72 -20.68
C ALA A 98 -10.07 2.44 -20.15
N ASP A 99 -10.64 1.28 -20.48
CA ASP A 99 -11.96 0.87 -19.98
C ASP A 99 -11.91 0.60 -18.47
N LEU A 100 -10.88 -0.12 -18.02
CA LEU A 100 -10.68 -0.40 -16.59
C LEU A 100 -10.49 0.88 -15.79
N LYS A 101 -9.70 1.84 -16.30
CA LYS A 101 -9.52 3.16 -15.67
C LYS A 101 -10.84 3.92 -15.56
N ARG A 102 -11.64 3.93 -16.64
CA ARG A 102 -12.97 4.58 -16.63
C ARG A 102 -13.91 3.94 -15.60
N MET A 103 -13.95 2.60 -15.56
CA MET A 103 -14.77 1.85 -14.61
C MET A 103 -14.30 2.05 -13.16
N LEU A 104 -12.97 2.05 -12.93
CA LEU A 104 -12.39 2.29 -11.62
C LEU A 104 -12.77 3.68 -11.08
N ARG A 105 -12.67 4.72 -11.93
CA ARG A 105 -13.10 6.08 -11.55
C ARG A 105 -14.59 6.16 -11.22
N ALA A 106 -15.42 5.51 -12.00
CA ALA A 106 -16.87 5.44 -11.74
C ALA A 106 -17.16 4.74 -10.40
N ALA A 107 -16.45 3.64 -10.10
CA ALA A 107 -16.59 2.93 -8.83
C ALA A 107 -16.08 3.76 -7.64
N ILE A 108 -14.96 4.46 -7.79
CA ILE A 108 -14.41 5.35 -6.76
C ILE A 108 -15.36 6.52 -6.45
N ALA A 109 -16.02 7.06 -7.48
CA ALA A 109 -16.95 8.19 -7.31
C ALA A 109 -18.16 7.85 -6.43
N SER A 110 -18.50 6.57 -6.27
CA SER A 110 -19.59 6.11 -5.40
C SER A 110 -19.20 5.95 -3.93
N SER A 111 -17.91 6.06 -3.59
CA SER A 111 -17.40 5.91 -2.22
C SER A 111 -16.94 7.26 -1.69
N PRO A 112 -17.18 7.60 -0.40
CA PRO A 112 -16.73 8.85 0.20
C PRO A 112 -15.19 8.97 0.23
N GLN A 113 -14.50 7.86 0.49
CA GLN A 113 -13.04 7.79 0.49
C GLN A 113 -12.55 6.41 0.06
N VAL A 114 -11.51 6.39 -0.75
CA VAL A 114 -10.90 5.15 -1.26
C VAL A 114 -9.40 5.15 -0.96
N PHE A 115 -8.92 4.04 -0.39
CA PHE A 115 -7.50 3.75 -0.21
C PHE A 115 -7.08 2.65 -1.18
N ILE A 116 -6.05 2.90 -1.96
CA ILE A 116 -5.42 1.91 -2.83
C ILE A 116 -4.02 1.63 -2.29
N CYS A 117 -3.79 0.41 -1.82
CA CYS A 117 -2.52 -0.03 -1.25
C CYS A 117 -1.85 -1.03 -2.19
N ILE A 118 -0.62 -0.78 -2.60
CA ILE A 118 0.16 -1.71 -3.42
C ILE A 118 1.48 -1.97 -2.73
N ASP A 119 1.71 -3.22 -2.38
CA ASP A 119 2.89 -3.68 -1.69
C ASP A 119 3.91 -4.30 -2.63
N ALA A 120 5.19 -4.10 -2.33
CA ALA A 120 6.32 -4.67 -3.04
C ALA A 120 6.35 -4.35 -4.54
N LEU A 121 6.18 -3.08 -4.93
CA LEU A 121 6.23 -2.63 -6.33
C LEU A 121 7.53 -3.01 -7.04
N ASP A 122 8.61 -3.20 -6.32
CA ASP A 122 9.89 -3.66 -6.84
C ASP A 122 9.85 -5.10 -7.39
N GLU A 123 8.82 -5.85 -7.05
CA GLU A 123 8.58 -7.19 -7.58
C GLU A 123 7.79 -7.20 -8.89
N CYS A 124 7.30 -6.05 -9.35
CA CYS A 124 6.66 -5.91 -10.66
C CYS A 124 7.71 -5.93 -11.79
N LEU A 125 7.30 -6.40 -12.97
CA LEU A 125 8.17 -6.30 -14.14
C LEU A 125 8.40 -4.83 -14.53
N PRO A 126 9.65 -4.41 -14.80
CA PRO A 126 9.97 -3.03 -15.15
C PRO A 126 9.21 -2.50 -16.36
N LYS A 127 8.79 -3.36 -17.29
CA LYS A 127 8.00 -2.97 -18.47
C LYS A 127 6.55 -2.59 -18.14
N ASP A 128 5.98 -3.16 -17.08
CA ASP A 128 4.58 -2.97 -16.69
C ASP A 128 4.41 -1.84 -15.66
N LEU A 129 5.46 -1.53 -14.90
CA LEU A 129 5.46 -0.52 -13.85
C LEU A 129 5.09 0.89 -14.34
N PRO A 130 5.62 1.41 -15.46
CA PRO A 130 5.26 2.74 -15.96
C PRO A 130 3.77 2.88 -16.29
N GLU A 131 3.16 1.90 -16.96
CA GLU A 131 1.75 1.93 -17.33
C GLU A 131 0.85 1.86 -16.09
N LEU A 132 1.23 1.06 -15.08
CA LEU A 132 0.54 0.99 -13.80
C LEU A 132 0.58 2.34 -13.08
N LEU A 133 1.79 2.92 -12.89
CA LEU A 133 1.96 4.18 -12.17
C LEU A 133 1.27 5.35 -12.88
N GLU A 134 1.31 5.38 -14.21
CA GLU A 134 0.57 6.37 -15.01
C GLU A 134 -0.93 6.24 -14.80
N SER A 135 -1.45 5.02 -14.82
CA SER A 135 -2.87 4.76 -14.62
C SER A 135 -3.34 5.15 -13.22
N LEU A 136 -2.54 4.85 -12.20
CA LEU A 136 -2.81 5.25 -10.82
C LEU A 136 -2.77 6.78 -10.64
N ARG A 137 -1.78 7.46 -11.26
CA ARG A 137 -1.69 8.92 -11.27
C ARG A 137 -2.95 9.54 -11.87
N ASP A 138 -3.42 9.02 -13.00
CA ASP A 138 -4.63 9.53 -13.65
C ASP A 138 -5.86 9.35 -12.79
N VAL A 139 -5.97 8.19 -12.10
CA VAL A 139 -7.07 7.92 -11.14
C VAL A 139 -7.05 8.94 -10.00
N VAL A 140 -5.89 9.14 -9.35
CA VAL A 140 -5.77 10.10 -8.23
C VAL A 140 -6.09 11.53 -8.66
N ARG A 141 -5.60 11.93 -9.85
CA ARG A 141 -5.85 13.27 -10.37
C ARG A 141 -7.32 13.55 -10.60
N GLU A 142 -8.07 12.55 -11.04
CA GLU A 142 -9.49 12.69 -11.38
C GLU A 142 -10.43 12.31 -10.22
N SER A 143 -9.89 11.73 -9.14
CA SER A 143 -10.65 11.26 -7.97
C SER A 143 -10.02 11.78 -6.67
N PRO A 144 -10.37 13.00 -6.23
CA PRO A 144 -9.72 13.64 -5.07
C PRO A 144 -9.97 12.93 -3.73
N ASN A 145 -10.99 12.06 -3.67
CA ASN A 145 -11.27 11.19 -2.54
C ASN A 145 -10.40 9.93 -2.48
N THR A 146 -9.41 9.80 -3.38
CA THR A 146 -8.50 8.63 -3.43
C THR A 146 -7.18 8.93 -2.75
N ARG A 147 -6.70 7.98 -1.95
CA ARG A 147 -5.36 7.94 -1.37
C ARG A 147 -4.64 6.71 -1.88
N ILE A 148 -3.37 6.85 -2.26
CA ILE A 148 -2.55 5.72 -2.68
C ILE A 148 -1.40 5.54 -1.71
N PHE A 149 -1.21 4.31 -1.29
CA PHE A 149 -0.10 3.85 -0.47
C PHE A 149 0.71 2.82 -1.26
N LEU A 150 1.96 3.13 -1.52
CA LEU A 150 2.86 2.30 -2.30
C LEU A 150 4.06 1.91 -1.44
N THR A 151 4.44 0.65 -1.47
CA THR A 151 5.69 0.19 -0.87
C THR A 151 6.60 -0.43 -1.92
N GLY A 152 7.88 -0.41 -1.66
CA GLY A 152 8.89 -1.02 -2.53
C GLY A 152 10.30 -0.73 -2.03
N ARG A 153 11.27 -1.41 -2.61
CA ARG A 153 12.69 -1.16 -2.35
C ARG A 153 13.12 0.19 -2.91
N PRO A 154 14.21 0.78 -2.40
CA PRO A 154 14.64 2.13 -2.78
C PRO A 154 14.81 2.38 -4.27
N HIS A 155 15.16 1.36 -5.05
CA HIS A 155 15.41 1.51 -6.49
C HIS A 155 14.16 1.88 -7.31
N VAL A 156 12.94 1.57 -6.83
CA VAL A 156 11.69 1.98 -7.52
C VAL A 156 11.21 3.37 -7.11
N GLU A 157 11.88 4.01 -6.14
CA GLU A 157 11.47 5.34 -5.66
C GLU A 157 11.51 6.40 -6.74
N GLU A 158 12.56 6.39 -7.57
CA GLU A 158 12.71 7.36 -8.64
C GLU A 158 11.57 7.25 -9.66
N ASP A 159 11.19 6.02 -10.01
CA ASP A 159 10.05 5.77 -10.89
C ASP A 159 8.75 6.27 -10.25
N ILE A 160 8.51 6.00 -8.97
CA ILE A 160 7.31 6.47 -8.28
C ILE A 160 7.28 8.00 -8.24
N ARG A 161 8.40 8.67 -7.90
CA ARG A 161 8.48 10.13 -7.83
C ARG A 161 8.25 10.82 -9.18
N LYS A 162 8.58 10.16 -10.27
CA LYS A 162 8.29 10.67 -11.62
C LYS A 162 6.78 10.87 -11.85
N TYR A 163 5.96 9.96 -11.34
CA TYR A 163 4.49 10.03 -11.50
C TYR A 163 3.81 10.76 -10.33
N PHE A 164 4.41 10.72 -9.15
CA PHE A 164 3.88 11.30 -7.90
C PHE A 164 4.90 12.24 -7.24
N PRO A 165 5.23 13.38 -7.84
CA PRO A 165 6.31 14.26 -7.35
C PRO A 165 6.02 14.88 -5.98
N LYS A 166 4.75 14.99 -5.59
CA LYS A 166 4.33 15.54 -4.29
C LYS A 166 4.10 14.46 -3.22
N ALA A 167 4.37 13.19 -3.54
CA ALA A 167 4.17 12.10 -2.59
C ALA A 167 5.10 12.19 -1.39
N VAL A 168 4.58 11.92 -0.21
CA VAL A 168 5.36 11.85 1.03
C VAL A 168 6.04 10.49 1.10
N GLY A 169 7.36 10.47 1.09
CA GLY A 169 8.16 9.24 1.25
C GLY A 169 8.51 9.00 2.71
N ILE A 170 8.26 7.79 3.19
CA ILE A 170 8.62 7.35 4.54
C ILE A 170 9.60 6.19 4.39
N THR A 171 10.80 6.40 4.91
CA THR A 171 11.80 5.33 4.98
C THR A 171 11.49 4.43 6.16
N ILE A 172 11.36 3.14 5.89
CA ILE A 172 11.23 2.12 6.93
C ILE A 172 12.60 1.49 7.10
N SER A 173 13.18 1.67 8.28
CA SER A 173 14.41 1.01 8.69
C SER A 173 14.11 0.10 9.87
N LEU A 174 14.63 -1.11 9.81
CA LEU A 174 14.63 -2.00 10.98
C LEU A 174 15.70 -1.52 11.95
N ASN A 175 15.33 -1.32 13.21
CA ASN A 175 16.32 -1.15 14.24
C ASN A 175 16.65 -2.50 14.91
N GLN A 176 17.81 -2.58 15.54
CA GLN A 176 18.25 -3.81 16.19
C GLN A 176 17.32 -4.24 17.34
N ASP A 177 16.67 -3.29 18.00
CA ASP A 177 15.74 -3.60 19.11
C ASP A 177 14.46 -4.25 18.57
N ASP A 178 13.94 -3.81 17.43
CA ASP A 178 12.77 -4.43 16.82
C ASP A 178 13.06 -5.87 16.40
N ILE A 179 14.24 -6.11 15.83
CA ILE A 179 14.69 -7.46 15.46
C ILE A 179 14.86 -8.33 16.70
N ARG A 180 15.51 -7.79 17.73
CA ARG A 180 15.70 -8.49 19.02
C ARG A 180 14.34 -8.89 19.61
N ASN A 181 13.42 -7.93 19.72
CA ASN A 181 12.10 -8.16 20.29
C ASN A 181 11.31 -9.22 19.51
N TYR A 182 11.40 -9.19 18.18
CA TYR A 182 10.78 -10.20 17.34
C TYR A 182 11.36 -11.60 17.56
N VAL A 183 12.69 -11.72 17.59
CA VAL A 183 13.36 -13.01 17.83
C VAL A 183 12.99 -13.54 19.20
N VAL A 184 13.04 -12.70 20.24
CA VAL A 184 12.65 -13.08 21.60
C VAL A 184 11.20 -13.56 21.64
N MET A 185 10.27 -12.81 21.03
CA MET A 185 8.86 -13.20 20.96
C MET A 185 8.66 -14.55 20.24
N LYS A 186 9.45 -14.84 19.19
CA LYS A 186 9.39 -16.13 18.50
C LYS A 186 9.93 -17.26 19.36
N LEU A 187 11.02 -17.04 20.08
CA LEU A 187 11.59 -18.02 21.02
C LEU A 187 10.68 -18.28 22.23
N ASP A 188 9.90 -17.28 22.67
CA ASP A 188 8.90 -17.43 23.74
C ASP A 188 7.70 -18.29 23.32
N ARG A 189 7.45 -18.42 22.02
CA ARG A 189 6.35 -19.20 21.44
C ARG A 189 6.81 -20.55 20.89
N ASP A 190 8.03 -20.97 21.24
CA ASP A 190 8.54 -22.28 20.83
C ASP A 190 7.75 -23.39 21.54
N ASP A 191 7.35 -24.38 20.77
CA ASP A 191 6.57 -25.53 21.27
C ASP A 191 7.44 -26.54 22.07
N GLU A 192 8.78 -26.39 22.03
CA GLU A 192 9.74 -27.23 22.77
C GLU A 192 10.63 -26.41 23.73
N PRO A 193 10.05 -25.77 24.76
CA PRO A 193 10.81 -24.90 25.67
C PRO A 193 11.90 -25.63 26.47
N GLU A 194 11.78 -26.94 26.67
CA GLU A 194 12.78 -27.73 27.42
C GLU A 194 14.12 -27.88 26.68
N ALA A 195 14.11 -27.77 25.36
CA ALA A 195 15.33 -27.80 24.53
C ALA A 195 16.06 -26.45 24.52
N MET A 196 15.41 -25.37 24.91
CA MET A 196 15.86 -24.00 24.84
C MET A 196 16.35 -23.48 26.17
N ASN A 197 17.65 -23.63 26.47
CA ASN A 197 18.23 -23.00 27.65
C ASN A 197 18.58 -21.54 27.41
N ASP A 198 18.77 -20.76 28.48
CA ASP A 198 19.06 -19.31 28.42
C ASP A 198 20.31 -19.00 27.62
N HIS A 199 21.33 -19.86 27.65
CA HIS A 199 22.57 -19.67 26.91
C HIS A 199 22.34 -19.78 25.40
N LEU A 200 21.66 -20.85 24.96
CA LEU A 200 21.33 -21.07 23.56
C LEU A 200 20.43 -19.95 23.02
N ARG A 201 19.47 -19.51 23.84
CA ARG A 201 18.57 -18.39 23.52
C ARG A 201 19.36 -17.09 23.29
N ALA A 202 20.28 -16.76 24.18
CA ALA A 202 21.11 -15.58 24.04
C ALA A 202 22.02 -15.66 22.81
N GLU A 203 22.56 -16.83 22.52
CA GLU A 203 23.40 -17.10 21.35
C GLU A 203 22.62 -16.95 20.04
N ILE A 204 21.41 -17.49 19.93
CA ILE A 204 20.53 -17.34 18.77
C ILE A 204 20.25 -15.85 18.51
N VAL A 205 19.84 -15.11 19.54
CA VAL A 205 19.59 -13.66 19.43
C VAL A 205 20.82 -12.93 18.93
N LYS A 206 22.00 -13.23 19.50
CA LYS A 206 23.26 -12.61 19.11
C LYS A 206 23.61 -12.88 17.65
N ILE A 207 23.59 -14.15 17.23
CA ILE A 207 23.93 -14.57 15.86
C ILE A 207 22.99 -13.93 14.84
N ILE A 208 21.69 -13.86 15.14
CA ILE A 208 20.70 -13.26 14.25
C ILE A 208 20.99 -11.75 14.13
N LEU A 209 21.22 -11.05 15.23
CA LEU A 209 21.52 -9.62 15.21
C LEU A 209 22.82 -9.32 14.46
N GLU A 210 23.87 -10.12 14.63
CA GLU A 210 25.13 -9.98 13.91
C GLU A 210 24.95 -10.22 12.40
N LYS A 211 24.23 -11.29 12.01
CA LYS A 211 23.97 -11.58 10.60
C LYS A 211 23.11 -10.53 9.94
N VAL A 212 22.07 -10.07 10.62
CA VAL A 212 21.18 -9.03 10.12
C VAL A 212 21.94 -7.71 10.00
N SER A 213 22.76 -7.30 10.98
CA SER A 213 23.59 -6.12 10.89
C SER A 213 24.54 -6.17 9.69
N ASN A 214 25.17 -7.31 9.44
CA ASN A 214 26.06 -7.49 8.29
C ASN A 214 25.32 -7.50 6.95
N MET A 215 24.08 -7.99 6.92
CA MET A 215 23.23 -7.98 5.72
C MET A 215 22.69 -6.58 5.40
N TYR A 216 22.58 -5.71 6.42
CA TYR A 216 22.04 -4.35 6.30
C TYR A 216 23.10 -3.26 6.15
N VAL A 217 24.38 -3.54 6.33
CA VAL A 217 25.48 -2.59 6.07
C VAL A 217 25.56 -2.23 4.58
N ASP A 218 25.14 -3.12 3.70
CA ASP A 218 25.14 -2.90 2.24
C ASP A 218 23.77 -2.53 1.65
N VAL A 219 22.71 -2.46 2.46
CA VAL A 219 21.35 -2.21 1.95
C VAL A 219 20.85 -0.88 2.49
N SER A 220 20.78 0.11 1.62
CA SER A 220 19.95 1.30 1.75
C SER A 220 18.57 0.95 2.32
N PRO A 221 17.85 1.89 2.96
CA PRO A 221 16.62 1.60 3.69
C PRO A 221 15.70 0.62 2.95
N LEU A 222 15.30 -0.43 3.65
CA LEU A 222 14.71 -1.68 3.10
C LEU A 222 13.40 -1.50 2.36
N SER A 223 12.63 -0.49 2.72
CA SER A 223 11.35 -0.20 2.09
C SER A 223 11.02 1.27 2.24
N ARG A 224 10.39 1.85 1.26
CA ARG A 224 9.77 3.17 1.33
C ARG A 224 8.28 3.05 1.13
N CYS A 225 7.55 3.77 1.98
CA CYS A 225 6.13 3.97 1.83
C CYS A 225 5.89 5.35 1.21
N ILE A 226 5.05 5.43 0.23
CA ILE A 226 4.70 6.66 -0.45
C ILE A 226 3.20 6.87 -0.36
N LEU A 227 2.81 7.97 0.29
CA LEU A 227 1.43 8.41 0.39
C LEU A 227 1.17 9.52 -0.62
N THR A 228 0.15 9.36 -1.44
CA THR A 228 -0.34 10.42 -2.31
C THR A 228 -1.68 10.93 -1.81
N THR A 229 -1.86 12.23 -1.75
CA THR A 229 -3.14 12.86 -1.48
C THR A 229 -3.69 13.50 -2.74
N GLY A 230 -4.96 13.28 -3.04
CA GLY A 230 -5.63 13.80 -4.24
C GLY A 230 -5.90 15.31 -4.25
N SER A 231 -5.29 16.10 -3.35
CA SER A 231 -5.44 17.55 -3.36
C SER A 231 -4.47 18.17 -4.38
N LEU A 232 -4.98 18.50 -5.55
CA LEU A 232 -4.32 19.43 -6.47
C LEU A 232 -4.77 20.84 -6.09
N ASP A 233 -3.81 21.69 -5.72
CA ASP A 233 -4.02 23.13 -5.65
C ASP A 233 -4.57 23.66 -6.97
N SER A 234 -5.72 24.30 -6.92
CA SER A 234 -6.41 24.95 -8.04
C SER A 234 -5.65 26.15 -8.62
N SER A 235 -4.37 26.35 -8.31
CA SER A 235 -3.56 27.51 -8.71
C SER A 235 -2.73 27.34 -9.99
N SER A 236 -2.86 26.21 -10.72
CA SER A 236 -2.06 25.96 -11.94
C SER A 236 -2.83 26.09 -13.23
N PHE A 237 -3.99 26.76 -13.24
CA PHE A 237 -4.68 27.19 -14.47
C PHE A 237 -4.77 28.71 -14.52
N ARG A 238 -3.70 29.34 -14.99
CA ARG A 238 -3.72 30.63 -15.70
C ARG A 238 -2.75 30.58 -16.83
#